data_be12ceb5738138d50af047b7d65fe8b9
#
_entry.id   be12ceb5738138d50af047b7d65fe8b9
#
_cell.length_a   1.000
_cell.length_b   1.000
_cell.length_c   1.000
_cell.angle_alpha   90.00
_cell.angle_beta   90.00
_cell.angle_gamma   90.00
#
_symmetry.space_group_name_H-M   'P 1'
#
loop_
_entity.id
_entity.type
_entity.pdbx_description
1 polymer ?
#
loop_
_entity_poly.entity_id
_entity_poly.type
_entity_poly.pdbx_seq_one_letter_code
_entity_poly.pdbx_strand_id
1 'polypeptide(L)'
;MSEPNFIIFLTDDQGYGDLSCMGCADFRTPRIDRMARDGARFTDWYSNSPVSSPSRAALLTGRYPGNAGVRSILAGHRTASGLPRSTPTLATQLKQLDYQTYMTGKWHLGLAESSRPHQHGFDRWYGFMAGCIDYYSHIFYWGMNNPGPGINPTHDLWEDGVEQWQDGEYFTEMITAKALAYLRDAAKEDRPFFLYVPYNAPHYPMHAPRAYMDRFADLPWDRQVMAAMLAAVDDSVGAILDEVERLGLADNTCSFFMADNGPSRETRNWL
;
A
#
# COMPACT_ATOMS: atom_id res chain seq x y z
N MET A 1 26.48 15.46 -4.43
CA MET A 1 25.18 14.93 -4.89
C MET A 1 24.28 14.88 -3.67
N SER A 2 23.08 15.45 -3.74
CA SER A 2 22.10 15.32 -2.65
C SER A 2 21.65 13.86 -2.54
N GLU A 3 21.35 13.40 -1.34
CA GLU A 3 20.79 12.06 -1.12
C GLU A 3 19.47 11.94 -1.90
N PRO A 4 19.19 10.78 -2.57
CA PRO A 4 17.99 10.61 -3.37
C PRO A 4 16.74 10.41 -2.50
N ASN A 5 15.61 10.90 -2.98
CA ASN A 5 14.30 10.56 -2.42
C ASN A 5 13.89 9.14 -2.85
N PHE A 6 13.06 8.48 -2.04
CA PHE A 6 12.53 7.16 -2.36
C PHE A 6 11.01 7.11 -2.23
N ILE A 7 10.36 6.49 -3.22
CA ILE A 7 8.93 6.16 -3.16
C ILE A 7 8.76 4.67 -3.42
N ILE A 8 8.00 3.98 -2.56
CA ILE A 8 7.59 2.59 -2.78
C ILE A 8 6.08 2.53 -2.90
N PHE A 9 5.59 2.14 -4.07
CA PHE A 9 4.21 1.76 -4.32
C PHE A 9 4.07 0.25 -4.16
N LEU A 10 3.20 -0.21 -3.27
CA LEU A 10 3.00 -1.62 -2.99
C LEU A 10 1.53 -1.98 -3.10
N THR A 11 1.15 -2.78 -4.08
CA THR A 11 -0.21 -3.32 -4.21
C THR A 11 -0.41 -4.57 -3.34
N ASP A 12 -1.65 -4.97 -3.12
CA ASP A 12 -2.06 -6.06 -2.24
C ASP A 12 -2.77 -7.14 -3.05
N ASP A 13 -2.26 -8.37 -3.04
CA ASP A 13 -2.79 -9.52 -3.79
C ASP A 13 -2.85 -9.31 -5.32
N GLN A 14 -1.98 -8.52 -5.91
CA GLN A 14 -1.96 -8.30 -7.36
C GLN A 14 -1.25 -9.44 -8.09
N GLY A 15 -1.88 -9.95 -9.16
CA GLY A 15 -1.28 -10.95 -10.03
C GLY A 15 -0.17 -10.39 -10.91
N TYR A 16 0.79 -11.24 -11.27
CA TYR A 16 1.90 -10.88 -12.18
C TYR A 16 1.38 -10.33 -13.51
N GLY A 17 0.38 -10.97 -14.10
CA GLY A 17 -0.21 -10.60 -15.39
C GLY A 17 -1.27 -9.49 -15.31
N ASP A 18 -1.47 -8.84 -14.18
CA ASP A 18 -2.50 -7.82 -13.98
C ASP A 18 -2.04 -6.37 -14.29
N LEU A 19 -0.91 -6.23 -14.98
CA LEU A 19 -0.43 -4.96 -15.53
C LEU A 19 -0.24 -5.08 -17.04
N SER A 20 -0.58 -4.04 -17.80
CA SER A 20 -0.40 -4.09 -19.26
C SER A 20 1.06 -4.21 -19.68
N CYS A 21 2.00 -3.64 -18.96
CA CYS A 21 3.43 -3.85 -19.18
C CYS A 21 3.92 -5.28 -18.83
N MET A 22 3.13 -6.05 -18.10
CA MET A 22 3.41 -7.45 -17.74
C MET A 22 2.57 -8.46 -18.56
N GLY A 23 1.80 -7.99 -19.55
CA GLY A 23 1.06 -8.84 -20.49
C GLY A 23 -0.45 -8.87 -20.30
N CYS A 24 -1.03 -8.07 -19.40
CA CYS A 24 -2.48 -7.92 -19.31
C CYS A 24 -3.06 -7.45 -20.64
N ALA A 25 -4.00 -8.23 -21.18
CA ALA A 25 -4.61 -7.94 -22.49
C ALA A 25 -5.99 -7.26 -22.37
N ASP A 26 -6.67 -7.43 -21.25
CA ASP A 26 -8.07 -7.06 -21.06
C ASP A 26 -8.26 -5.63 -20.49
N PHE A 27 -7.22 -5.04 -19.89
CA PHE A 27 -7.24 -3.62 -19.50
C PHE A 27 -5.82 -3.00 -19.53
N ARG A 28 -5.76 -1.68 -19.34
CA ARG A 28 -4.51 -0.93 -19.43
C ARG A 28 -4.18 -0.21 -18.13
N THR A 29 -2.86 -0.12 -17.84
CA THR A 29 -2.28 0.60 -16.70
C THR A 29 -1.23 1.61 -17.20
N PRO A 30 -1.65 2.67 -17.93
CA PRO A 30 -0.74 3.50 -18.72
C PRO A 30 0.29 4.27 -17.88
N ARG A 31 -0.03 4.58 -16.63
CA ARG A 31 0.88 5.33 -15.74
C ARG A 31 1.99 4.42 -15.20
N ILE A 32 1.65 3.20 -14.80
CA ILE A 32 2.62 2.16 -14.40
C ILE A 32 3.41 1.69 -15.61
N ASP A 33 2.79 1.55 -16.78
CA ASP A 33 3.49 1.24 -18.04
C ASP A 33 4.55 2.30 -18.37
N ARG A 34 4.29 3.59 -18.08
CA ARG A 34 5.27 4.66 -18.23
C ARG A 34 6.46 4.43 -17.31
N MET A 35 6.25 4.09 -16.02
CA MET A 35 7.34 3.74 -15.11
C MET A 35 8.19 2.58 -15.66
N ALA A 36 7.54 1.53 -16.18
CA ALA A 36 8.23 0.37 -16.74
C ALA A 36 9.03 0.69 -18.01
N ARG A 37 8.54 1.60 -18.84
CA ARG A 37 9.22 2.05 -20.07
C ARG A 37 10.39 2.98 -19.79
N ASP A 38 10.21 3.90 -18.84
CA ASP A 38 11.18 4.95 -18.55
C ASP A 38 12.24 4.51 -17.52
N GLY A 39 12.00 3.35 -16.86
CA GLY A 39 12.86 2.75 -15.85
C GLY A 39 13.30 1.33 -16.17
N ALA A 40 13.42 0.49 -15.14
CA ALA A 40 13.78 -0.92 -15.24
C ALA A 40 12.61 -1.82 -14.85
N ARG A 41 12.24 -2.78 -15.71
CA ARG A 41 11.24 -3.79 -15.46
C ARG A 41 11.88 -5.12 -15.09
N PHE A 42 11.61 -5.62 -13.89
CA PHE A 42 12.09 -6.92 -13.43
C PHE A 42 11.06 -8.01 -13.76
N THR A 43 11.44 -8.99 -14.55
CA THR A 43 10.58 -10.12 -14.95
C THR A 43 10.66 -11.30 -14.00
N ASP A 44 11.73 -11.36 -13.19
CA ASP A 44 12.02 -12.45 -12.25
C ASP A 44 12.28 -11.88 -10.85
N TRP A 45 11.26 -11.18 -10.32
CA TRP A 45 11.28 -10.61 -8.98
C TRP A 45 10.22 -11.28 -8.10
N TYR A 46 10.61 -11.78 -6.94
CA TYR A 46 9.75 -12.60 -6.08
C TYR A 46 9.61 -11.98 -4.69
N SER A 47 8.39 -12.00 -4.14
CA SER A 47 8.15 -11.67 -2.74
C SER A 47 8.68 -12.77 -1.81
N ASN A 48 9.06 -12.41 -0.58
CA ASN A 48 9.60 -13.38 0.39
C ASN A 48 8.52 -14.24 1.07
N SER A 49 7.25 -13.99 0.79
CA SER A 49 6.12 -14.75 1.34
C SER A 49 4.91 -14.69 0.42
N PRO A 50 4.09 -15.75 0.34
CA PRO A 50 2.87 -15.74 -0.45
C PRO A 50 1.69 -15.00 0.22
N VAL A 51 1.91 -14.35 1.37
CA VAL A 51 0.87 -13.64 2.15
C VAL A 51 1.40 -12.33 2.73
N SER A 52 0.48 -11.37 2.93
CA SER A 52 0.77 -9.97 3.17
C SER A 52 1.66 -9.64 4.37
N SER A 53 1.32 -10.04 5.61
CA SER A 53 2.10 -9.59 6.78
C SER A 53 3.56 -10.02 6.74
N PRO A 54 3.89 -11.31 6.47
CA PRO A 54 5.29 -11.73 6.37
C PRO A 54 6.04 -11.08 5.21
N SER A 55 5.37 -10.88 4.06
CA SER A 55 5.99 -10.21 2.91
C SER A 55 6.33 -8.76 3.20
N ARG A 56 5.38 -8.01 3.81
CA ARG A 56 5.60 -6.61 4.22
C ARG A 56 6.69 -6.48 5.28
N ALA A 57 6.73 -7.41 6.25
CA ALA A 57 7.80 -7.46 7.24
C ALA A 57 9.16 -7.66 6.56
N ALA A 58 9.25 -8.60 5.61
CA ALA A 58 10.49 -8.85 4.89
C ALA A 58 10.92 -7.65 4.05
N LEU A 59 9.99 -7.00 3.33
CA LEU A 59 10.25 -5.81 2.52
C LEU A 59 10.83 -4.68 3.39
N LEU A 60 10.14 -4.34 4.48
CA LEU A 60 10.54 -3.20 5.30
C LEU A 60 11.77 -3.46 6.18
N THR A 61 12.13 -4.72 6.45
CA THR A 61 13.27 -5.03 7.33
C THR A 61 14.50 -5.56 6.60
N GLY A 62 14.37 -5.93 5.32
CA GLY A 62 15.42 -6.63 4.57
C GLY A 62 15.74 -8.02 5.12
N ARG A 63 14.83 -8.65 5.88
CA ARG A 63 15.03 -9.94 6.54
C ARG A 63 14.01 -10.96 6.05
N TYR A 64 14.35 -12.24 6.08
CA TYR A 64 13.33 -13.28 5.94
C TYR A 64 12.26 -13.15 7.01
N PRO A 65 10.99 -13.45 6.72
CA PRO A 65 9.84 -13.21 7.62
C PRO A 65 10.04 -13.76 9.03
N GLY A 66 10.59 -14.98 9.16
CA GLY A 66 10.90 -15.58 10.45
C GLY A 66 11.92 -14.79 11.27
N ASN A 67 12.91 -14.19 10.61
CA ASN A 67 13.96 -13.38 11.24
C ASN A 67 13.47 -11.95 11.51
N ALA A 68 12.46 -11.48 10.76
CA ALA A 68 11.77 -10.23 11.04
C ALA A 68 10.82 -10.33 12.25
N GLY A 69 10.46 -11.57 12.65
CA GLY A 69 9.54 -11.83 13.77
C GLY A 69 8.06 -11.94 13.35
N VAL A 70 7.76 -11.96 12.05
CA VAL A 70 6.39 -12.06 11.49
C VAL A 70 6.34 -13.30 10.58
N ARG A 71 5.82 -14.41 11.08
CA ARG A 71 5.85 -15.71 10.40
C ARG A 71 4.58 -16.07 9.64
N SER A 72 3.47 -15.39 9.93
CA SER A 72 2.15 -15.65 9.36
C SER A 72 1.33 -14.37 9.28
N ILE A 73 0.14 -14.45 8.69
CA ILE A 73 -0.84 -13.36 8.70
C ILE A 73 -1.15 -12.96 10.15
N LEU A 74 -1.12 -11.66 10.40
CA LEU A 74 -1.40 -11.09 11.71
C LEU A 74 -2.90 -10.85 11.90
N ALA A 75 -3.37 -11.00 13.14
CA ALA A 75 -4.75 -10.73 13.50
C ALA A 75 -5.09 -9.22 13.37
N GLY A 76 -6.36 -8.91 13.09
CA GLY A 76 -6.85 -7.54 12.86
C GLY A 76 -7.54 -6.89 14.06
N HIS A 77 -7.39 -7.41 15.29
CA HIS A 77 -7.95 -6.77 16.47
C HIS A 77 -7.00 -5.73 17.08
N ARG A 78 -7.55 -4.72 17.76
CA ARG A 78 -6.80 -3.53 18.21
C ARG A 78 -5.60 -3.81 19.11
N THR A 79 -5.55 -4.97 19.78
CA THR A 79 -4.44 -5.38 20.65
C THR A 79 -3.49 -6.39 20.00
N ALA A 80 -3.67 -6.68 18.70
CA ALA A 80 -2.82 -7.61 17.98
C ALA A 80 -1.39 -7.09 17.90
N SER A 81 -0.46 -7.80 18.51
CA SER A 81 0.97 -7.55 18.33
C SER A 81 1.42 -7.93 16.91
N GLY A 82 2.54 -7.40 16.48
CA GLY A 82 3.05 -7.63 15.13
C GLY A 82 4.56 -7.53 15.08
N LEU A 83 5.06 -6.72 14.15
CA LEU A 83 6.50 -6.51 14.00
C LEU A 83 7.11 -6.07 15.33
N PRO A 84 8.14 -6.79 15.84
CA PRO A 84 8.79 -6.41 17.08
C PRO A 84 9.46 -5.04 16.97
N ARG A 85 9.26 -4.18 17.96
CA ARG A 85 9.87 -2.84 18.02
C ARG A 85 11.39 -2.84 17.93
N SER A 86 12.03 -3.93 18.35
CA SER A 86 13.48 -4.13 18.26
C SER A 86 13.98 -4.45 16.85
N THR A 87 13.08 -4.76 15.90
CA THR A 87 13.44 -5.06 14.52
C THR A 87 13.51 -3.75 13.72
N PRO A 88 14.70 -3.32 13.28
CA PRO A 88 14.82 -2.10 12.51
C PRO A 88 14.16 -2.26 11.13
N THR A 89 13.54 -1.19 10.67
CA THR A 89 12.91 -1.10 9.35
C THR A 89 13.71 -0.17 8.43
N LEU A 90 13.39 -0.20 7.14
CA LEU A 90 13.91 0.76 6.17
C LEU A 90 13.66 2.21 6.64
N ALA A 91 12.46 2.50 7.16
CA ALA A 91 12.14 3.85 7.67
C ALA A 91 13.01 4.22 8.88
N THR A 92 13.26 3.30 9.84
CA THR A 92 14.16 3.58 10.97
C THR A 92 15.61 3.81 10.54
N GLN A 93 16.08 3.12 9.49
CA GLN A 93 17.43 3.31 8.97
C GLN A 93 17.57 4.64 8.21
N LEU A 94 16.61 4.96 7.35
CA LEU A 94 16.59 6.22 6.60
C LEU A 94 16.46 7.43 7.54
N LYS A 95 15.68 7.31 8.60
CA LYS A 95 15.57 8.36 9.63
C LYS A 95 16.91 8.67 10.31
N GLN A 96 17.80 7.68 10.49
CA GLN A 96 19.18 7.90 11.00
C GLN A 96 20.05 8.67 10.00
N LEU A 97 19.65 8.71 8.73
CA LEU A 97 20.28 9.46 7.66
C LEU A 97 19.54 10.79 7.36
N ASP A 98 18.78 11.28 8.32
CA ASP A 98 18.00 12.53 8.26
C ASP A 98 16.90 12.57 7.19
N TYR A 99 16.37 11.41 6.76
CA TYR A 99 15.20 11.36 5.88
C TYR A 99 13.92 11.71 6.64
N GLN A 100 13.06 12.46 5.98
CA GLN A 100 11.65 12.57 6.34
C GLN A 100 10.93 11.27 5.94
N THR A 101 10.16 10.66 6.82
CA THR A 101 9.60 9.32 6.57
C THR A 101 8.09 9.33 6.65
N TYR A 102 7.44 8.97 5.55
CA TYR A 102 5.99 9.04 5.38
C TYR A 102 5.40 7.70 4.95
N MET A 103 4.20 7.38 5.46
CA MET A 103 3.43 6.24 5.00
C MET A 103 1.97 6.63 4.77
N THR A 104 1.37 6.14 3.68
CA THR A 104 -0.07 6.29 3.44
C THR A 104 -0.67 5.03 2.83
N GLY A 105 -1.51 4.29 3.60
CA GLY A 105 -2.15 3.06 3.16
C GLY A 105 -2.18 1.94 4.20
N LYS A 106 -2.05 0.69 3.75
CA LYS A 106 -2.13 -0.54 4.56
C LYS A 106 -0.83 -0.84 5.30
N TRP A 107 -0.89 -0.96 6.63
CA TRP A 107 0.26 -1.38 7.45
C TRP A 107 0.42 -2.90 7.55
N HIS A 108 -0.55 -3.58 8.11
CA HIS A 108 -0.63 -5.04 8.34
C HIS A 108 0.58 -5.65 9.08
N LEU A 109 1.22 -4.87 9.96
CA LEU A 109 2.33 -5.34 10.80
C LEU A 109 2.06 -5.17 12.30
N GLY A 110 0.76 -5.16 12.68
CA GLY A 110 0.27 -5.13 14.06
C GLY A 110 -0.49 -3.86 14.39
N LEU A 111 -1.54 -4.01 15.22
CA LEU A 111 -2.43 -2.92 15.65
C LEU A 111 -2.11 -2.43 17.06
N ALA A 112 -1.47 -3.27 17.90
CA ALA A 112 -1.05 -2.87 19.24
C ALA A 112 -0.15 -1.62 19.14
N GLU A 113 -0.23 -0.75 20.15
CA GLU A 113 0.51 0.52 20.17
C GLU A 113 2.01 0.34 19.88
N SER A 114 2.63 -0.72 20.39
CA SER A 114 4.04 -1.03 20.19
C SER A 114 4.41 -1.45 18.75
N SER A 115 3.41 -1.76 17.91
CA SER A 115 3.61 -2.27 16.54
C SER A 115 3.13 -1.30 15.46
N ARG A 116 2.69 -0.08 15.83
CA ARG A 116 2.18 0.92 14.90
C ARG A 116 3.29 1.59 14.09
N PRO A 117 3.00 2.20 12.93
CA PRO A 117 4.01 2.76 12.01
C PRO A 117 4.99 3.74 12.67
N HIS A 118 4.54 4.61 13.59
CA HIS A 118 5.42 5.57 14.28
C HIS A 118 6.44 4.89 15.19
N GLN A 119 6.18 3.66 15.69
CA GLN A 119 7.15 2.86 16.45
C GLN A 119 8.21 2.22 15.55
N HIS A 120 7.99 2.24 14.23
CA HIS A 120 8.83 1.64 13.21
C HIS A 120 9.45 2.66 12.24
N GLY A 121 9.59 3.91 12.69
CA GLY A 121 10.38 4.94 12.02
C GLY A 121 9.62 5.89 11.10
N PHE A 122 8.30 5.79 10.96
CA PHE A 122 7.53 6.75 10.19
C PHE A 122 7.20 8.00 11.03
N ASP A 123 7.59 9.18 10.53
CA ASP A 123 7.32 10.47 11.16
C ASP A 123 5.84 10.84 11.07
N ARG A 124 5.24 10.60 9.90
CA ARG A 124 3.83 10.82 9.63
C ARG A 124 3.25 9.60 8.93
N TRP A 125 2.02 9.26 9.27
CA TRP A 125 1.34 8.15 8.60
C TRP A 125 -0.18 8.32 8.60
N TYR A 126 -0.78 7.80 7.53
CA TYR A 126 -2.22 7.76 7.35
C TYR A 126 -2.63 6.42 6.76
N GLY A 127 -3.69 5.82 7.27
CA GLY A 127 -4.21 4.57 6.73
C GLY A 127 -4.72 3.62 7.80
N PHE A 128 -4.63 2.31 7.54
CA PHE A 128 -5.16 1.29 8.42
C PHE A 128 -4.10 0.23 8.76
N MET A 129 -4.36 -0.50 9.86
CA MET A 129 -3.37 -1.40 10.44
C MET A 129 -3.72 -2.88 10.31
N ALA A 130 -4.97 -3.24 10.02
CA ALA A 130 -5.43 -4.63 9.82
C ALA A 130 -5.05 -5.19 8.43
N GLY A 131 -5.49 -6.43 8.16
CA GLY A 131 -5.21 -7.10 6.90
C GLY A 131 -5.99 -6.55 5.70
N CYS A 132 -7.17 -6.01 5.92
CA CYS A 132 -8.01 -5.35 4.93
C CYS A 132 -9.05 -4.48 5.62
N ILE A 133 -9.65 -3.58 4.88
CA ILE A 133 -10.83 -2.81 5.30
C ILE A 133 -11.79 -2.68 4.13
N ASP A 134 -13.05 -2.43 4.41
CA ASP A 134 -14.02 -1.93 3.44
C ASP A 134 -13.56 -0.57 2.90
N TYR A 135 -13.62 -0.37 1.58
CA TYR A 135 -13.04 0.82 0.93
C TYR A 135 -13.79 2.12 1.19
N TYR A 136 -14.99 2.07 1.75
CA TYR A 136 -15.84 3.25 2.00
C TYR A 136 -16.21 3.44 3.47
N SER A 137 -16.40 2.34 4.21
CA SER A 137 -16.69 2.40 5.65
C SER A 137 -15.45 2.27 6.52
N HIS A 138 -14.31 1.90 5.92
CA HIS A 138 -13.01 1.72 6.59
C HIS A 138 -13.07 0.72 7.76
N ILE A 139 -13.96 -0.26 7.67
CA ILE A 139 -14.20 -1.27 8.70
C ILE A 139 -13.49 -2.57 8.35
N PHE A 140 -12.77 -3.13 9.31
CA PHE A 140 -12.29 -4.50 9.28
C PHE A 140 -13.38 -5.45 9.81
N TYR A 141 -13.89 -6.32 8.94
CA TYR A 141 -15.00 -7.24 9.29
C TYR A 141 -14.54 -8.59 9.85
N TRP A 142 -13.27 -8.94 9.74
CA TRP A 142 -12.73 -10.20 10.18
C TRP A 142 -12.19 -10.10 11.61
N GLY A 143 -13.06 -10.33 12.59
CA GLY A 143 -12.67 -10.30 14.00
C GLY A 143 -11.84 -11.52 14.44
N MET A 144 -11.52 -11.59 15.74
CA MET A 144 -10.67 -12.63 16.32
C MET A 144 -11.13 -14.07 16.07
N ASN A 145 -12.41 -14.32 15.84
CA ASN A 145 -13.02 -15.65 15.83
C ASN A 145 -13.74 -16.01 14.52
N ASN A 146 -13.40 -15.38 13.39
CA ASN A 146 -14.14 -15.48 12.14
C ASN A 146 -15.54 -14.84 12.15
N PRO A 147 -16.08 -14.45 10.99
CA PRO A 147 -17.39 -13.82 10.92
C PRO A 147 -18.45 -14.76 11.48
N GLY A 148 -19.08 -14.35 12.53
CA GLY A 148 -20.13 -15.06 13.23
C GLY A 148 -20.78 -14.19 14.31
N PRO A 149 -21.87 -14.66 14.94
CA PRO A 149 -22.52 -13.93 16.01
C PRO A 149 -21.52 -13.60 17.13
N GLY A 150 -21.40 -12.33 17.50
CA GLY A 150 -20.52 -11.84 18.56
C GLY A 150 -19.20 -11.24 18.09
N ILE A 151 -18.95 -11.14 16.77
CA ILE A 151 -17.80 -10.42 16.24
C ILE A 151 -18.20 -8.96 16.03
N ASN A 152 -17.46 -8.07 16.66
CA ASN A 152 -17.63 -6.64 16.42
C ASN A 152 -16.74 -6.22 15.25
N PRO A 153 -17.30 -5.76 14.13
CA PRO A 153 -16.56 -5.06 13.11
C PRO A 153 -15.75 -3.94 13.76
N THR A 154 -14.49 -3.80 13.35
CA THR A 154 -13.59 -2.81 13.95
C THR A 154 -13.29 -1.75 12.91
N HIS A 155 -13.65 -0.51 13.18
CA HIS A 155 -13.23 0.62 12.36
C HIS A 155 -11.70 0.76 12.47
N ASP A 156 -11.03 0.99 11.34
CA ASP A 156 -9.56 0.97 11.25
C ASP A 156 -9.06 1.99 10.23
N LEU A 157 -9.25 3.27 10.53
CA LEU A 157 -8.66 4.37 9.78
C LEU A 157 -8.02 5.35 10.75
N TRP A 158 -6.76 5.72 10.49
CA TRP A 158 -5.94 6.47 11.45
C TRP A 158 -5.06 7.50 10.75
N GLU A 159 -4.78 8.60 11.43
CA GLU A 159 -3.74 9.56 11.09
C GLU A 159 -2.87 9.80 12.32
N ASP A 160 -1.57 9.50 12.24
CA ASP A 160 -0.58 9.72 13.30
C ASP A 160 -1.03 9.18 14.69
N GLY A 161 -1.77 8.06 14.70
CA GLY A 161 -2.29 7.41 15.92
C GLY A 161 -3.65 7.89 16.37
N VAL A 162 -4.26 8.87 15.70
CA VAL A 162 -5.62 9.38 15.96
C VAL A 162 -6.60 8.73 14.97
N GLU A 163 -7.66 8.12 15.49
CA GLU A 163 -8.70 7.49 14.66
C GLU A 163 -9.46 8.55 13.85
N GLN A 164 -9.66 8.30 12.56
CA GLN A 164 -10.34 9.18 11.61
C GLN A 164 -11.65 8.56 11.16
N TRP A 165 -12.68 9.38 10.95
CA TRP A 165 -13.99 8.94 10.48
C TRP A 165 -14.33 9.70 9.20
N GLN A 166 -14.21 9.00 8.07
CA GLN A 166 -14.36 9.56 6.72
C GLN A 166 -15.21 8.63 5.86
N ASP A 167 -16.33 8.16 6.43
CA ASP A 167 -17.24 7.23 5.79
C ASP A 167 -17.75 7.77 4.45
N GLY A 168 -17.77 6.90 3.44
CA GLY A 168 -18.22 7.23 2.09
C GLY A 168 -17.11 7.72 1.16
N GLU A 169 -15.91 8.04 1.66
CA GLU A 169 -14.75 8.37 0.84
C GLU A 169 -14.02 7.09 0.37
N TYR A 170 -13.63 7.04 -0.90
CA TYR A 170 -12.94 5.87 -1.44
C TYR A 170 -11.48 5.82 -1.01
N PHE A 171 -11.10 4.76 -0.33
CA PHE A 171 -9.80 4.66 0.35
C PHE A 171 -8.59 4.89 -0.57
N THR A 172 -8.59 4.38 -1.82
CA THR A 172 -7.47 4.61 -2.75
C THR A 172 -7.30 6.09 -3.10
N GLU A 173 -8.39 6.85 -3.21
CA GLU A 173 -8.35 8.30 -3.45
C GLU A 173 -7.85 9.05 -2.21
N MET A 174 -8.27 8.60 -1.02
CA MET A 174 -7.85 9.21 0.25
C MET A 174 -6.34 9.09 0.48
N ILE A 175 -5.77 7.88 0.28
CA ILE A 175 -4.32 7.68 0.43
C ILE A 175 -3.53 8.45 -0.62
N THR A 176 -4.08 8.62 -1.82
CA THR A 176 -3.49 9.47 -2.88
C THR A 176 -3.42 10.92 -2.42
N ALA A 177 -4.54 11.47 -1.93
CA ALA A 177 -4.59 12.85 -1.45
C ALA A 177 -3.59 13.09 -0.31
N LYS A 178 -3.44 12.12 0.61
CA LYS A 178 -2.45 12.20 1.70
C LYS A 178 -1.01 12.10 1.17
N ALA A 179 -0.73 11.23 0.20
CA ALA A 179 0.60 11.16 -0.43
C ALA A 179 0.99 12.50 -1.05
N LEU A 180 0.08 13.13 -1.78
CA LEU A 180 0.30 14.46 -2.37
C LEU A 180 0.56 15.53 -1.30
N ALA A 181 -0.19 15.51 -0.19
CA ALA A 181 0.04 16.42 0.93
C ALA A 181 1.42 16.22 1.57
N TYR A 182 1.82 14.97 1.81
CA TYR A 182 3.13 14.65 2.37
C TYR A 182 4.28 15.05 1.44
N LEU A 183 4.15 14.89 0.12
CA LEU A 183 5.14 15.36 -0.84
C LEU A 183 5.30 16.88 -0.81
N ARG A 184 4.18 17.62 -0.73
CA ARG A 184 4.20 19.09 -0.60
C ARG A 184 4.83 19.55 0.71
N ASP A 185 4.62 18.81 1.78
CA ASP A 185 5.27 19.12 3.07
C ASP A 185 6.77 18.78 3.01
N ALA A 186 7.14 17.62 2.46
CA ALA A 186 8.53 17.22 2.29
C ALA A 186 9.33 18.23 1.46
N ALA A 187 8.75 18.77 0.40
CA ALA A 187 9.40 19.75 -0.47
C ALA A 187 9.66 21.12 0.17
N LYS A 188 9.15 21.38 1.37
CA LYS A 188 9.41 22.62 2.13
C LYS A 188 10.75 22.59 2.88
N GLU A 189 11.34 21.42 3.03
CA GLU A 189 12.58 21.21 3.78
C GLU A 189 13.69 20.72 2.83
N ASP A 190 14.91 21.14 3.10
CA ASP A 190 16.11 20.68 2.35
C ASP A 190 16.64 19.37 2.94
N ARG A 191 15.77 18.36 2.99
CA ARG A 191 16.08 16.99 3.43
C ARG A 191 15.43 15.97 2.51
N PRO A 192 16.08 14.83 2.25
CA PRO A 192 15.47 13.77 1.44
C PRO A 192 14.26 13.18 2.14
N PHE A 193 13.35 12.54 1.36
CA PHE A 193 12.20 11.86 1.90
C PHE A 193 12.12 10.39 1.47
N PHE A 194 11.45 9.60 2.29
CA PHE A 194 10.98 8.26 1.99
C PHE A 194 9.45 8.23 2.13
N LEU A 195 8.76 7.94 1.04
CA LEU A 195 7.31 7.78 0.99
C LEU A 195 6.94 6.32 0.68
N TYR A 196 6.27 5.67 1.61
CA TYR A 196 5.72 4.33 1.44
C TYR A 196 4.22 4.41 1.20
N VAL A 197 3.76 3.91 0.04
CA VAL A 197 2.36 3.93 -0.40
C VAL A 197 1.85 2.50 -0.57
N PRO A 198 1.54 1.79 0.51
CA PRO A 198 0.99 0.43 0.47
C PRO A 198 -0.53 0.49 0.26
N TYR A 199 -0.96 0.24 -0.98
CA TYR A 199 -2.37 0.15 -1.33
C TYR A 199 -3.07 -1.03 -0.67
N ASN A 200 -4.39 -0.91 -0.40
CA ASN A 200 -5.27 -2.03 -0.12
C ASN A 200 -5.70 -2.75 -1.40
N ALA A 201 -5.73 -2.03 -2.53
CA ALA A 201 -6.15 -2.55 -3.83
C ALA A 201 -5.08 -3.48 -4.46
N PRO A 202 -5.53 -4.54 -5.19
CA PRO A 202 -6.90 -4.98 -5.41
C PRO A 202 -7.45 -6.00 -4.40
N HIS A 203 -6.96 -6.05 -3.17
CA HIS A 203 -7.44 -6.97 -2.12
C HIS A 203 -8.94 -6.78 -1.84
N TYR A 204 -9.65 -7.86 -1.49
CA TYR A 204 -11.05 -7.79 -1.08
C TYR A 204 -11.27 -6.98 0.22
N PRO A 205 -12.52 -6.48 0.47
CA PRO A 205 -13.72 -6.56 -0.38
C PRO A 205 -13.54 -5.75 -1.67
N MET A 206 -14.12 -6.30 -2.78
CA MET A 206 -13.91 -5.72 -4.11
C MET A 206 -14.82 -4.51 -4.32
N HIS A 207 -14.28 -3.31 -4.20
CA HIS A 207 -15.02 -2.06 -4.39
C HIS A 207 -14.24 -1.09 -5.28
N ALA A 208 -14.94 -0.47 -6.23
CA ALA A 208 -14.41 0.64 -7.01
C ALA A 208 -15.50 1.69 -7.27
N PRO A 209 -15.14 2.98 -7.38
CA PRO A 209 -16.07 4.02 -7.79
C PRO A 209 -16.67 3.73 -9.17
N ARG A 210 -17.94 4.12 -9.37
CA ARG A 210 -18.65 3.91 -10.63
C ARG A 210 -17.89 4.44 -11.84
N ALA A 211 -17.24 5.59 -11.71
CA ALA A 211 -16.46 6.19 -12.79
C ALA A 211 -15.32 5.28 -13.29
N TYR A 212 -14.73 4.47 -12.41
CA TYR A 212 -13.75 3.45 -12.79
C TYR A 212 -14.43 2.20 -13.35
N MET A 213 -15.52 1.73 -12.73
CA MET A 213 -16.28 0.57 -13.22
C MET A 213 -16.77 0.76 -14.66
N ASP A 214 -17.28 1.94 -14.99
CA ASP A 214 -17.81 2.26 -16.33
C ASP A 214 -16.72 2.22 -17.44
N ARG A 215 -15.43 2.32 -17.08
CA ARG A 215 -14.31 2.17 -18.04
C ARG A 215 -14.16 0.73 -18.56
N PHE A 216 -14.71 -0.25 -17.84
CA PHE A 216 -14.51 -1.70 -18.08
C PHE A 216 -15.84 -2.45 -18.17
N ALA A 217 -16.90 -1.79 -18.64
CA ALA A 217 -18.26 -2.36 -18.69
C ALA A 217 -18.38 -3.62 -19.57
N ASP A 218 -17.45 -3.83 -20.48
CA ASP A 218 -17.43 -5.01 -21.36
C ASP A 218 -16.80 -6.26 -20.72
N LEU A 219 -16.14 -6.09 -19.55
CA LEU A 219 -15.54 -7.24 -18.83
C LEU A 219 -16.59 -7.95 -17.96
N PRO A 220 -16.41 -9.27 -17.69
CA PRO A 220 -17.19 -9.96 -16.65
C PRO A 220 -17.05 -9.23 -15.32
N TRP A 221 -18.14 -9.21 -14.53
CA TRP A 221 -18.27 -8.35 -13.35
C TRP A 221 -17.09 -8.46 -12.35
N ASP A 222 -16.64 -9.66 -12.06
CA ASP A 222 -15.52 -9.91 -11.14
C ASP A 222 -14.19 -9.35 -11.69
N ARG A 223 -13.96 -9.49 -13.00
CA ARG A 223 -12.80 -8.92 -13.67
C ARG A 223 -12.93 -7.41 -13.85
N GLN A 224 -14.15 -6.93 -14.10
CA GLN A 224 -14.46 -5.49 -14.21
C GLN A 224 -14.09 -4.74 -12.93
N VAL A 225 -14.53 -5.23 -11.76
CA VAL A 225 -14.24 -4.54 -10.49
C VAL A 225 -12.76 -4.56 -10.17
N MET A 226 -12.06 -5.66 -10.44
CA MET A 226 -10.61 -5.73 -10.24
C MET A 226 -9.85 -4.76 -11.17
N ALA A 227 -10.21 -4.71 -12.46
CA ALA A 227 -9.63 -3.75 -13.41
C ALA A 227 -9.90 -2.31 -12.99
N ALA A 228 -11.10 -2.01 -12.48
CA ALA A 228 -11.47 -0.69 -11.97
C ALA A 228 -10.65 -0.28 -10.73
N MET A 229 -10.40 -1.22 -9.82
CA MET A 229 -9.54 -0.99 -8.65
C MET A 229 -8.09 -0.72 -9.05
N LEU A 230 -7.56 -1.49 -10.00
CA LEU A 230 -6.20 -1.27 -10.52
C LEU A 230 -6.08 0.01 -11.35
N ALA A 231 -7.13 0.42 -12.06
CA ALA A 231 -7.16 1.72 -12.73
C ALA A 231 -7.10 2.88 -11.73
N ALA A 232 -7.75 2.76 -10.58
CA ALA A 232 -7.65 3.75 -9.51
C ALA A 232 -6.22 3.81 -8.92
N VAL A 233 -5.55 2.66 -8.79
CA VAL A 233 -4.13 2.60 -8.39
C VAL A 233 -3.24 3.24 -9.45
N ASP A 234 -3.46 2.94 -10.73
CA ASP A 234 -2.69 3.50 -11.84
C ASP A 234 -2.81 5.04 -11.90
N ASP A 235 -4.02 5.56 -11.77
CA ASP A 235 -4.27 7.00 -11.68
C ASP A 235 -3.60 7.63 -10.45
N SER A 236 -3.61 6.93 -9.30
CA SER A 236 -2.94 7.35 -8.07
C SER A 236 -1.41 7.42 -8.24
N VAL A 237 -0.80 6.37 -8.77
CA VAL A 237 0.64 6.34 -9.08
C VAL A 237 1.00 7.50 -10.01
N GLY A 238 0.18 7.70 -11.06
CA GLY A 238 0.36 8.82 -11.98
C GLY A 238 0.31 10.17 -11.29
N ALA A 239 -0.71 10.42 -10.46
CA ALA A 239 -0.86 11.69 -9.76
C ALA A 239 0.31 11.99 -8.81
N ILE A 240 0.81 10.96 -8.10
CA ILE A 240 1.96 11.10 -7.19
C ILE A 240 3.24 11.42 -7.98
N LEU A 241 3.49 10.74 -9.10
CA LEU A 241 4.67 10.99 -9.93
C LEU A 241 4.60 12.37 -10.62
N ASP A 242 3.41 12.79 -11.09
CA ASP A 242 3.20 14.13 -11.65
C ASP A 242 3.46 15.22 -10.60
N GLU A 243 3.11 14.98 -9.34
CA GLU A 243 3.41 15.91 -8.24
C GLU A 243 4.90 15.98 -7.95
N VAL A 244 5.63 14.87 -7.99
CA VAL A 244 7.10 14.84 -7.87
C VAL A 244 7.75 15.66 -9.00
N GLU A 245 7.28 15.51 -10.25
CA GLU A 245 7.72 16.33 -11.38
C GLU A 245 7.40 17.82 -11.15
N ARG A 246 6.18 18.14 -10.72
CA ARG A 246 5.73 19.51 -10.46
C ARG A 246 6.55 20.21 -9.37
N LEU A 247 6.99 19.46 -8.37
CA LEU A 247 7.84 19.96 -7.27
C LEU A 247 9.32 20.07 -7.66
N GLY A 248 9.70 19.64 -8.87
CA GLY A 248 11.10 19.68 -9.33
C GLY A 248 11.99 18.61 -8.67
N LEU A 249 11.40 17.53 -8.18
CA LEU A 249 12.10 16.49 -7.42
C LEU A 249 12.41 15.23 -8.24
N ALA A 250 11.93 15.16 -9.51
CA ALA A 250 11.97 13.94 -10.32
C ALA A 250 13.39 13.42 -10.56
N ASP A 251 14.36 14.30 -10.87
CA ASP A 251 15.74 13.92 -11.17
C ASP A 251 16.48 13.32 -9.96
N ASN A 252 15.98 13.53 -8.75
CA ASN A 252 16.58 13.02 -7.52
C ASN A 252 15.61 12.08 -6.75
N THR A 253 14.63 11.48 -7.43
CA THR A 253 13.66 10.56 -6.83
C THR A 253 13.68 9.20 -7.51
N CYS A 254 13.90 8.14 -6.73
CA CYS A 254 13.82 6.77 -7.17
C CYS A 254 12.47 6.16 -6.71
N SER A 255 11.65 5.70 -7.67
CA SER A 255 10.33 5.13 -7.40
C SER A 255 10.30 3.64 -7.75
N PHE A 256 9.69 2.84 -6.87
CA PHE A 256 9.50 1.40 -7.04
C PHE A 256 8.01 1.08 -7.07
N PHE A 257 7.59 0.23 -8.00
CA PHE A 257 6.25 -0.36 -8.02
C PHE A 257 6.36 -1.88 -7.91
N MET A 258 5.62 -2.48 -6.98
CA MET A 258 5.60 -3.92 -6.76
C MET A 258 4.31 -4.39 -6.07
N ALA A 259 4.04 -5.71 -6.10
CA ALA A 259 3.01 -6.34 -5.29
C ALA A 259 3.63 -6.98 -4.03
N ASP A 260 2.87 -7.07 -2.94
CA ASP A 260 3.34 -7.71 -1.71
C ASP A 260 3.40 -9.24 -1.84
N ASN A 261 2.48 -9.83 -2.57
CA ASN A 261 2.44 -11.26 -2.94
C ASN A 261 1.69 -11.45 -4.25
N GLY A 262 1.58 -12.68 -4.70
CA GLY A 262 0.81 -13.03 -5.90
C GLY A 262 -0.71 -12.90 -5.69
N PRO A 263 -1.50 -13.26 -6.73
CA PRO A 263 -2.96 -13.11 -6.72
C PRO A 263 -3.64 -14.03 -5.73
N SER A 264 -4.79 -13.61 -5.23
CA SER A 264 -5.67 -14.45 -4.42
C SER A 264 -6.98 -14.76 -5.16
N ARG A 265 -7.63 -15.88 -4.82
CA ARG A 265 -8.92 -16.26 -5.41
C ARG A 265 -10.03 -15.28 -5.02
N GLU A 266 -9.92 -14.67 -3.86
CA GLU A 266 -10.86 -13.69 -3.37
C GLU A 266 -10.86 -12.40 -4.20
N THR A 267 -9.73 -12.03 -4.77
CA THR A 267 -9.58 -10.85 -5.63
C THR A 267 -9.90 -11.11 -7.10
N ARG A 268 -10.20 -12.35 -7.49
CA ARG A 268 -10.53 -12.72 -8.87
C ARG A 268 -9.46 -12.34 -9.92
N ASN A 269 -8.22 -12.19 -9.50
CA ASN A 269 -7.09 -11.93 -10.37
C ASN A 269 -6.36 -13.26 -10.67
N TRP A 270 -6.78 -13.92 -11.72
CA TRP A 270 -6.33 -15.27 -12.08
C TRP A 270 -5.06 -15.32 -12.95
N LEU A 271 -4.56 -14.19 -13.37
CA LEU A 271 -3.47 -14.09 -14.35
C LEU A 271 -2.10 -13.96 -13.72
#